data_79d0d9a2e65241fe8d5ffca646c16da0
#
_entry.id   79d0d9a2e65241fe8d5ffca646c16da0
#
_cell.length_a   1.000
_cell.length_b   1.000
_cell.length_c   1.000
_cell.angle_alpha   90.00
_cell.angle_beta   90.00
_cell.angle_gamma   90.00
#
_symmetry.space_group_name_H-M   'P 1'
#
loop_
_entity.id
_entity.type
_entity.pdbx_description
1 polymer ?
#
loop_
_entity_poly.entity_id
_entity_poly.type
_entity_poly.pdbx_seq_one_letter_code
_entity_poly.pdbx_strand_id
1 'polypeptide(L)'
;RLTPELAREICERTGSAAVLDGSIASLGSQYILGLRARNCRTGEILDEEQAQAARKEDVLNALSKIARKFRTRVGESLATVERHSTPLAEATTPSLDALKAYSAAWKVLSSTGSAAALPLFQRATAIDPKFAMAHGWMGRMYGDIGESVLSAESTSKAWLLRDRASDRERLWITSAYDTQVTGNLEKAQRTGELWAQTYPRDSAPHDILSGMIYPSSANTKRRSTKARKRSSSIRLSPSGTTFLPSVI
;
A
#
# COMPACT_ATOMS: atom_id res chain seq x y z
N ARG A 1 -15.94 -11.16 -5.91
CA ARG A 1 -16.09 -9.73 -6.26
C ARG A 1 -16.78 -9.06 -5.08
N LEU A 2 -16.25 -7.96 -4.58
CA LEU A 2 -16.87 -7.22 -3.47
C LEU A 2 -18.14 -6.55 -4.02
N THR A 3 -19.31 -6.91 -3.46
CA THR A 3 -20.56 -6.21 -3.82
C THR A 3 -20.69 -4.93 -2.99
N PRO A 4 -21.48 -3.95 -3.44
CA PRO A 4 -21.72 -2.72 -2.66
C PRO A 4 -22.28 -3.00 -1.26
N GLU A 5 -23.14 -4.01 -1.12
CA GLU A 5 -23.75 -4.43 0.13
C GLU A 5 -22.70 -4.99 1.10
N LEU A 6 -21.83 -5.89 0.61
CA LEU A 6 -20.75 -6.45 1.39
C LEU A 6 -19.72 -5.38 1.80
N ALA A 7 -19.41 -4.45 0.89
CA ALA A 7 -18.52 -3.32 1.19
C ALA A 7 -19.09 -2.44 2.32
N ARG A 8 -20.39 -2.19 2.29
CA ARG A 8 -21.10 -1.45 3.33
C ARG A 8 -21.09 -2.18 4.67
N GLU A 9 -21.39 -3.48 4.68
CA GLU A 9 -21.35 -4.31 5.88
C GLU A 9 -19.97 -4.32 6.53
N ILE A 10 -18.90 -4.48 5.74
CA ILE A 10 -17.52 -4.39 6.22
C ILE A 10 -17.25 -3.02 6.83
N CYS A 11 -17.67 -1.96 6.16
CA CYS A 11 -17.49 -0.58 6.60
C CYS A 11 -18.16 -0.33 7.98
N GLU A 12 -19.40 -0.77 8.16
CA GLU A 12 -20.11 -0.66 9.43
C GLU A 12 -19.40 -1.45 10.55
N ARG A 13 -18.98 -2.68 10.26
CA ARG A 13 -18.25 -3.53 11.22
C ARG A 13 -16.88 -2.98 11.62
N THR A 14 -16.20 -2.29 10.71
CA THR A 14 -14.89 -1.67 10.98
C THR A 14 -15.00 -0.31 11.67
N GLY A 15 -16.22 0.23 11.82
CA GLY A 15 -16.44 1.57 12.36
C GLY A 15 -15.94 2.68 11.43
N SER A 16 -15.79 2.40 10.14
CA SER A 16 -15.42 3.39 9.13
C SER A 16 -16.60 4.32 8.84
N ALA A 17 -16.31 5.56 8.44
CA ALA A 17 -17.35 6.55 8.15
C ALA A 17 -17.92 6.39 6.73
N ALA A 18 -17.10 6.00 5.78
CA ALA A 18 -17.45 5.90 4.37
C ALA A 18 -16.75 4.75 3.64
N VAL A 19 -17.41 4.24 2.58
CA VAL A 19 -16.82 3.38 1.55
C VAL A 19 -16.42 4.24 0.36
N LEU A 20 -15.23 4.01 -0.17
CA LEU A 20 -14.77 4.62 -1.41
C LEU A 20 -14.91 3.64 -2.56
N ASP A 21 -15.62 4.05 -3.60
CA ASP A 21 -15.77 3.33 -4.86
C ASP A 21 -14.98 4.02 -5.95
N GLY A 22 -14.07 3.30 -6.59
CA GLY A 22 -13.35 3.74 -7.78
C GLY A 22 -13.89 3.10 -9.05
N SER A 23 -14.01 3.86 -10.12
CA SER A 23 -14.38 3.36 -11.44
C SER A 23 -13.44 3.88 -12.52
N ILE A 24 -13.20 3.06 -13.53
CA ILE A 24 -12.51 3.45 -14.75
C ILE A 24 -13.24 2.84 -15.95
N ALA A 25 -13.57 3.68 -16.90
CA ALA A 25 -14.18 3.28 -18.16
C ALA A 25 -13.34 3.81 -19.33
N SER A 26 -13.25 3.05 -20.42
CA SER A 26 -12.64 3.51 -21.68
C SER A 26 -13.74 3.87 -22.68
N LEU A 27 -13.58 5.04 -23.31
CA LEU A 27 -14.45 5.51 -24.40
C LEU A 27 -13.56 5.87 -25.59
N GLY A 28 -13.39 4.94 -26.52
CA GLY A 28 -12.38 5.06 -27.58
C GLY A 28 -10.98 5.10 -26.99
N SER A 29 -10.22 6.16 -27.31
CA SER A 29 -8.86 6.39 -26.75
C SER A 29 -8.87 7.09 -25.39
N GLN A 30 -10.00 7.58 -24.93
CA GLN A 30 -10.13 8.33 -23.68
C GLN A 30 -10.53 7.42 -22.53
N TYR A 31 -10.21 7.86 -21.31
CA TYR A 31 -10.56 7.18 -20.06
C TYR A 31 -11.35 8.14 -19.17
N ILE A 32 -12.44 7.64 -18.59
CA ILE A 32 -13.23 8.35 -17.58
C ILE A 32 -12.98 7.64 -16.26
N LEU A 33 -12.50 8.40 -15.27
CA LEU A 33 -12.27 7.94 -13.91
C LEU A 33 -13.35 8.54 -13.01
N GLY A 34 -13.89 7.73 -12.11
CA GLY A 34 -14.82 8.17 -11.08
C GLY A 34 -14.31 7.76 -9.70
N LEU A 35 -14.50 8.63 -8.72
CA LEU A 35 -14.29 8.35 -7.30
C LEU A 35 -15.55 8.80 -6.55
N ARG A 36 -16.13 7.89 -5.75
CA ARG A 36 -17.37 8.14 -5.01
C ARG A 36 -17.20 7.69 -3.56
N ALA A 37 -17.63 8.54 -2.62
CA ALA A 37 -17.79 8.16 -1.23
C ALA A 37 -19.25 7.93 -0.89
N ARG A 38 -19.53 6.85 -0.16
CA ARG A 38 -20.85 6.55 0.40
C ARG A 38 -20.76 6.43 1.90
N ASN A 39 -21.72 7.03 2.59
CA ASN A 39 -21.89 6.82 4.02
C ASN A 39 -22.19 5.34 4.30
N CYS A 40 -21.46 4.73 5.22
CA CYS A 40 -21.61 3.30 5.54
C CYS A 40 -22.97 3.00 6.13
N ARG A 41 -23.47 3.90 7.00
CA ARG A 41 -24.73 3.70 7.73
C ARG A 41 -25.96 3.96 6.86
N THR A 42 -25.99 5.07 6.13
CA THR A 42 -27.15 5.49 5.33
C THR A 42 -27.12 5.01 3.89
N GLY A 43 -25.92 4.68 3.36
CA GLY A 43 -25.73 4.38 1.94
C GLY A 43 -25.76 5.61 1.01
N GLU A 44 -25.98 6.81 1.57
CA GLU A 44 -26.02 8.06 0.81
C GLU A 44 -24.65 8.42 0.23
N ILE A 45 -24.66 9.03 -0.95
CA ILE A 45 -23.47 9.57 -1.58
C ILE A 45 -23.05 10.83 -0.82
N LEU A 46 -21.87 10.79 -0.22
CA LEU A 46 -21.26 11.93 0.47
C LEU A 46 -20.55 12.86 -0.49
N ASP A 47 -19.88 12.30 -1.48
CA ASP A 47 -19.16 13.04 -2.51
C ASP A 47 -18.90 12.18 -3.74
N GLU A 48 -18.80 12.82 -4.91
CA GLU A 48 -18.47 12.18 -6.17
C GLU A 48 -17.62 13.12 -7.02
N GLU A 49 -16.49 12.58 -7.52
CA GLU A 49 -15.60 13.29 -8.42
C GLU A 49 -15.32 12.47 -9.68
N GLN A 50 -15.21 13.16 -10.81
CA GLN A 50 -14.85 12.55 -12.09
C GLN A 50 -13.70 13.30 -12.74
N ALA A 51 -12.87 12.56 -13.46
CA ALA A 51 -11.82 13.11 -14.31
C ALA A 51 -11.73 12.34 -15.63
N GLN A 52 -11.26 13.03 -16.66
CA GLN A 52 -10.95 12.43 -17.96
C GLN A 52 -9.45 12.38 -18.16
N ALA A 53 -8.98 11.30 -18.75
CA ALA A 53 -7.62 11.15 -19.25
C ALA A 53 -7.68 10.89 -20.76
N ALA A 54 -6.95 11.69 -21.52
CA ALA A 54 -6.96 11.60 -22.99
C ALA A 54 -6.29 10.30 -23.47
N ARG A 55 -5.33 9.80 -22.71
CA ARG A 55 -4.54 8.60 -23.02
C ARG A 55 -4.34 7.79 -21.75
N LYS A 56 -3.91 6.54 -21.93
CA LYS A 56 -3.63 5.60 -20.84
C LYS A 56 -2.55 6.11 -19.87
N GLU A 57 -1.56 6.81 -20.39
CA GLU A 57 -0.44 7.38 -19.63
C GLU A 57 -0.90 8.51 -18.69
N ASP A 58 -2.00 9.18 -19.03
CA ASP A 58 -2.54 10.30 -18.26
C ASP A 58 -3.46 9.84 -17.11
N VAL A 59 -3.81 8.55 -17.05
CA VAL A 59 -4.77 7.99 -16.06
C VAL A 59 -4.33 8.22 -14.62
N LEU A 60 -3.07 7.96 -14.30
CA LEU A 60 -2.56 8.11 -12.93
C LEU A 60 -2.51 9.58 -12.48
N ASN A 61 -2.21 10.50 -13.40
CA ASN A 61 -2.26 11.93 -13.13
C ASN A 61 -3.70 12.42 -12.91
N ALA A 62 -4.65 11.93 -13.72
CA ALA A 62 -6.05 12.25 -13.55
C ALA A 62 -6.60 11.72 -12.20
N LEU A 63 -6.23 10.49 -11.83
CA LEU A 63 -6.58 9.90 -10.53
C LEU A 63 -6.00 10.71 -9.36
N SER A 64 -4.74 11.13 -9.45
CA SER A 64 -4.12 11.96 -8.42
C SER A 64 -4.85 13.30 -8.22
N LYS A 65 -5.33 13.90 -9.32
CA LYS A 65 -6.09 15.16 -9.25
C LYS A 65 -7.44 14.99 -8.55
N ILE A 66 -8.22 13.95 -8.89
CA ILE A 66 -9.52 13.73 -8.24
C ILE A 66 -9.34 13.28 -6.79
N ALA A 67 -8.35 12.47 -6.47
CA ALA A 67 -8.05 12.05 -5.11
C ALA A 67 -7.71 13.26 -4.22
N ARG A 68 -6.90 14.21 -4.71
CA ARG A 68 -6.56 15.43 -3.96
C ARG A 68 -7.79 16.31 -3.69
N LYS A 69 -8.64 16.54 -4.71
CA LYS A 69 -9.88 17.29 -4.54
C LYS A 69 -10.80 16.63 -3.52
N PHE A 70 -10.94 15.31 -3.65
CA PHE A 70 -11.78 14.51 -2.78
C PHE A 70 -11.32 14.60 -1.31
N ARG A 71 -10.03 14.45 -1.02
CA ARG A 71 -9.46 14.57 0.33
C ARG A 71 -9.79 15.91 0.98
N THR A 72 -9.69 17.01 0.22
CA THR A 72 -10.03 18.34 0.72
C THR A 72 -11.52 18.46 1.08
N ARG A 73 -12.42 17.87 0.29
CA ARG A 73 -13.86 17.92 0.54
C ARG A 73 -14.31 17.07 1.73
N VAL A 74 -13.67 15.93 1.95
CA VAL A 74 -13.97 15.08 3.11
C VAL A 74 -13.36 15.59 4.42
N GLY A 75 -12.85 16.83 4.42
CA GLY A 75 -12.44 17.55 5.62
C GLY A 75 -10.96 17.42 5.98
N GLU A 76 -10.12 16.89 5.09
CA GLU A 76 -8.67 16.94 5.30
C GLU A 76 -8.16 18.36 5.07
N SER A 77 -7.28 18.87 5.94
CA SER A 77 -6.77 20.22 5.80
C SER A 77 -5.92 20.37 4.54
N LEU A 78 -6.00 21.53 3.87
CA LEU A 78 -5.18 21.83 2.68
C LEU A 78 -3.69 21.60 2.94
N ALA A 79 -3.20 22.02 4.09
CA ALA A 79 -1.80 21.82 4.48
C ALA A 79 -1.41 20.33 4.57
N THR A 80 -2.31 19.47 5.07
CA THR A 80 -2.10 18.03 5.12
C THR A 80 -2.16 17.42 3.72
N VAL A 81 -3.15 17.83 2.91
CA VAL A 81 -3.28 17.37 1.52
C VAL A 81 -2.04 17.74 0.72
N GLU A 82 -1.54 18.98 0.81
CA GLU A 82 -0.34 19.42 0.09
C GLU A 82 0.93 18.68 0.55
N ARG A 83 1.10 18.50 1.85
CA ARG A 83 2.26 17.80 2.42
C ARG A 83 2.36 16.33 1.96
N HIS A 84 1.22 15.66 1.77
CA HIS A 84 1.14 14.24 1.44
C HIS A 84 0.52 13.96 0.06
N SER A 85 0.59 14.92 -0.88
CA SER A 85 0.03 14.78 -2.23
C SER A 85 1.11 14.65 -3.30
N THR A 86 2.05 13.74 -3.10
CA THR A 86 2.93 13.33 -4.20
C THR A 86 2.07 12.68 -5.30
N PRO A 87 2.16 13.13 -6.57
CA PRO A 87 1.44 12.50 -7.66
C PRO A 87 1.74 11.00 -7.75
N LEU A 88 0.74 10.17 -8.01
CA LEU A 88 0.91 8.71 -8.06
C LEU A 88 2.00 8.28 -9.06
N ALA A 89 2.10 8.97 -10.19
CA ALA A 89 3.13 8.71 -11.18
C ALA A 89 4.56 8.99 -10.68
N GLU A 90 4.71 9.90 -9.72
CA GLU A 90 6.00 10.24 -9.10
C GLU A 90 6.26 9.40 -7.84
N ALA A 91 5.18 9.08 -7.11
CA ALA A 91 5.27 8.37 -5.82
C ALA A 91 5.43 6.85 -5.97
N THR A 92 5.05 6.26 -7.11
CA THR A 92 5.08 4.81 -7.27
C THR A 92 5.59 4.40 -8.66
N THR A 93 4.77 4.50 -9.71
CA THR A 93 5.17 4.22 -11.10
C THR A 93 4.34 5.06 -12.08
N PRO A 94 4.92 5.62 -13.17
CA PRO A 94 4.15 6.26 -14.22
C PRO A 94 3.44 5.26 -15.12
N SER A 95 3.76 3.97 -15.06
CA SER A 95 3.22 2.92 -15.92
C SER A 95 1.99 2.25 -15.31
N LEU A 96 0.82 2.49 -15.92
CA LEU A 96 -0.41 1.80 -15.52
C LEU A 96 -0.31 0.26 -15.67
N ASP A 97 0.47 -0.23 -16.62
CA ASP A 97 0.66 -1.68 -16.81
C ASP A 97 1.57 -2.27 -15.72
N ALA A 98 2.61 -1.55 -15.31
CA ALA A 98 3.42 -1.95 -14.17
C ALA A 98 2.58 -1.97 -12.88
N LEU A 99 1.74 -0.95 -12.67
CA LEU A 99 0.83 -0.90 -11.53
C LEU A 99 -0.20 -2.03 -11.55
N LYS A 100 -0.74 -2.39 -12.72
CA LYS A 100 -1.65 -3.54 -12.88
C LYS A 100 -0.96 -4.86 -12.52
N ALA A 101 0.27 -5.08 -13.01
CA ALA A 101 1.05 -6.26 -12.67
C ALA A 101 1.35 -6.33 -11.16
N TYR A 102 1.72 -5.21 -10.56
CA TYR A 102 1.96 -5.07 -9.13
C TYR A 102 0.69 -5.36 -8.29
N SER A 103 -0.45 -4.81 -8.68
CA SER A 103 -1.73 -5.06 -8.01
C SER A 103 -2.19 -6.51 -8.15
N ALA A 104 -1.95 -7.14 -9.30
CA ALA A 104 -2.21 -8.57 -9.50
C ALA A 104 -1.30 -9.43 -8.62
N ALA A 105 -0.02 -9.05 -8.45
CA ALA A 105 0.91 -9.73 -7.54
C ALA A 105 0.39 -9.74 -6.10
N TRP A 106 -0.13 -8.61 -5.62
CA TRP A 106 -0.72 -8.50 -4.29
C TRP A 106 -1.93 -9.43 -4.10
N LYS A 107 -2.79 -9.51 -5.11
CA LYS A 107 -3.95 -10.40 -5.07
C LYS A 107 -3.54 -11.87 -4.99
N VAL A 108 -2.51 -12.26 -5.76
CA VAL A 108 -1.98 -13.64 -5.72
C VAL A 108 -1.23 -13.90 -4.42
N LEU A 109 -0.47 -12.93 -3.90
CA LEU A 109 0.21 -13.05 -2.62
C LEU A 109 -0.75 -13.36 -1.47
N SER A 110 -1.89 -12.66 -1.43
CA SER A 110 -2.90 -12.86 -0.38
C SER A 110 -3.68 -14.17 -0.49
N SER A 111 -3.78 -14.76 -1.67
CA SER A 111 -4.55 -16.00 -1.91
C SER A 111 -3.69 -17.26 -2.01
N THR A 112 -2.47 -17.16 -2.55
CA THR A 112 -1.66 -18.31 -2.93
C THR A 112 -0.25 -18.27 -2.32
N GLY A 113 0.24 -17.08 -1.94
CA GLY A 113 1.53 -16.91 -1.28
C GLY A 113 2.66 -16.41 -2.16
N SER A 114 3.85 -16.31 -1.55
CA SER A 114 5.01 -15.58 -2.08
C SER A 114 5.56 -16.15 -3.39
N ALA A 115 5.69 -17.47 -3.50
CA ALA A 115 6.21 -18.12 -4.70
C ALA A 115 5.34 -17.85 -5.95
N ALA A 116 4.02 -17.87 -5.80
CA ALA A 116 3.08 -17.61 -6.90
C ALA A 116 3.01 -16.12 -7.27
N ALA A 117 3.23 -15.21 -6.32
CA ALA A 117 3.21 -13.77 -6.55
C ALA A 117 4.49 -13.25 -7.22
N LEU A 118 5.64 -13.91 -7.00
CA LEU A 118 6.96 -13.48 -7.47
C LEU A 118 7.01 -13.18 -8.98
N PRO A 119 6.50 -14.02 -9.89
CA PRO A 119 6.53 -13.73 -11.34
C PRO A 119 5.80 -12.44 -11.72
N LEU A 120 4.77 -12.04 -10.97
CA LEU A 120 4.02 -10.83 -11.22
C LEU A 120 4.76 -9.58 -10.74
N PHE A 121 5.50 -9.65 -9.63
CA PHE A 121 6.41 -8.58 -9.22
C PHE A 121 7.58 -8.44 -10.20
N GLN A 122 8.13 -9.56 -10.70
CA GLN A 122 9.14 -9.56 -11.77
C GLN A 122 8.60 -8.88 -13.04
N ARG A 123 7.36 -9.18 -13.43
CA ARG A 123 6.71 -8.51 -14.57
C ARG A 123 6.55 -7.00 -14.33
N ALA A 124 6.17 -6.57 -13.13
CA ALA A 124 6.06 -5.15 -12.81
C ALA A 124 7.40 -4.43 -12.96
N THR A 125 8.51 -5.03 -12.48
CA THR A 125 9.86 -4.47 -12.61
C THR A 125 10.43 -4.55 -14.03
N ALA A 126 9.98 -5.51 -14.84
CA ALA A 126 10.34 -5.59 -16.26
C ALA A 126 9.66 -4.48 -17.07
N ILE A 127 8.40 -4.14 -16.74
CA ILE A 127 7.66 -3.04 -17.40
C ILE A 127 8.20 -1.68 -16.95
N ASP A 128 8.42 -1.49 -15.65
CA ASP A 128 9.04 -0.28 -15.09
C ASP A 128 10.23 -0.65 -14.20
N PRO A 129 11.46 -0.62 -14.73
CA PRO A 129 12.67 -0.90 -13.97
C PRO A 129 12.97 0.09 -12.84
N LYS A 130 12.25 1.22 -12.78
CA LYS A 130 12.39 2.25 -11.74
C LYS A 130 11.29 2.16 -10.66
N PHE A 131 10.43 1.15 -10.70
CA PHE A 131 9.38 0.94 -9.73
C PHE A 131 9.97 0.42 -8.41
N ALA A 132 10.32 1.33 -7.50
CA ALA A 132 11.00 1.03 -6.23
C ALA A 132 10.27 -0.03 -5.39
N MET A 133 8.96 0.15 -5.17
CA MET A 133 8.17 -0.79 -4.37
C MET A 133 8.06 -2.18 -4.98
N ALA A 134 7.99 -2.29 -6.31
CA ALA A 134 7.97 -3.60 -6.96
C ALA A 134 9.28 -4.36 -6.73
N HIS A 135 10.45 -3.68 -6.78
CA HIS A 135 11.72 -4.27 -6.40
C HIS A 135 11.77 -4.67 -4.93
N GLY A 136 11.26 -3.82 -4.03
CA GLY A 136 11.22 -4.13 -2.60
C GLY A 136 10.39 -5.37 -2.29
N TRP A 137 9.19 -5.48 -2.85
CA TRP A 137 8.34 -6.66 -2.68
C TRP A 137 8.91 -7.90 -3.36
N MET A 138 9.54 -7.74 -4.52
CA MET A 138 10.28 -8.84 -5.15
C MET A 138 11.38 -9.37 -4.24
N GLY A 139 12.15 -8.48 -3.59
CA GLY A 139 13.14 -8.85 -2.57
C GLY A 139 12.52 -9.60 -1.38
N ARG A 140 11.36 -9.13 -0.90
CA ARG A 140 10.61 -9.81 0.15
C ARG A 140 10.19 -11.22 -0.27
N MET A 141 9.63 -11.39 -1.48
CA MET A 141 9.21 -12.70 -1.98
C MET A 141 10.39 -13.66 -2.10
N TYR A 142 11.54 -13.19 -2.59
CA TYR A 142 12.77 -14.00 -2.60
C TYR A 142 13.19 -14.44 -1.19
N GLY A 143 13.12 -13.54 -0.20
CA GLY A 143 13.41 -13.87 1.18
C GLY A 143 12.46 -14.93 1.76
N ASP A 144 11.17 -14.84 1.45
CA ASP A 144 10.15 -15.79 1.92
C ASP A 144 10.34 -17.22 1.35
N ILE A 145 10.93 -17.35 0.16
CA ILE A 145 11.24 -18.65 -0.48
C ILE A 145 12.68 -19.11 -0.26
N GLY A 146 13.46 -18.40 0.56
CA GLY A 146 14.82 -18.79 0.94
C GLY A 146 15.93 -18.30 0.00
N GLU A 147 15.62 -17.53 -1.04
CA GLU A 147 16.59 -17.00 -2.01
C GLU A 147 17.23 -15.70 -1.48
N SER A 148 18.11 -15.84 -0.48
CA SER A 148 18.65 -14.70 0.27
C SER A 148 19.50 -13.73 -0.56
N VAL A 149 20.25 -14.23 -1.56
CA VAL A 149 21.07 -13.39 -2.46
C VAL A 149 20.16 -12.52 -3.33
N LEU A 150 19.17 -13.12 -4.00
CA LEU A 150 18.22 -12.41 -4.84
C LEU A 150 17.35 -11.44 -4.03
N SER A 151 17.06 -11.80 -2.77
CA SER A 151 16.38 -10.93 -1.81
C SER A 151 17.19 -9.66 -1.56
N ALA A 152 18.48 -9.81 -1.22
CA ALA A 152 19.37 -8.68 -0.95
C ALA A 152 19.59 -7.79 -2.19
N GLU A 153 19.77 -8.39 -3.37
CA GLU A 153 19.93 -7.65 -4.64
C GLU A 153 18.70 -6.82 -4.97
N SER A 154 17.52 -7.44 -4.92
CA SER A 154 16.26 -6.76 -5.25
C SER A 154 15.96 -5.65 -4.25
N THR A 155 16.16 -5.89 -2.95
CA THR A 155 15.95 -4.90 -1.89
C THR A 155 16.96 -3.75 -1.99
N SER A 156 18.22 -4.03 -2.36
CA SER A 156 19.21 -2.99 -2.62
C SER A 156 18.82 -2.10 -3.79
N LYS A 157 18.23 -2.67 -4.85
CA LYS A 157 17.71 -1.89 -5.96
C LYS A 157 16.53 -1.00 -5.55
N ALA A 158 15.62 -1.51 -4.72
CA ALA A 158 14.55 -0.68 -4.13
C ALA A 158 15.12 0.48 -3.32
N TRP A 159 16.15 0.22 -2.50
CA TRP A 159 16.84 1.24 -1.72
C TRP A 159 17.46 2.35 -2.57
N LEU A 160 18.11 2.01 -3.68
CA LEU A 160 18.67 3.00 -4.62
C LEU A 160 17.59 3.86 -5.28
N LEU A 161 16.39 3.34 -5.41
CA LEU A 161 15.25 4.01 -6.04
C LEU A 161 14.29 4.68 -5.02
N ARG A 162 14.58 4.61 -3.72
CA ARG A 162 13.66 5.05 -2.64
C ARG A 162 13.20 6.50 -2.71
N ASP A 163 14.02 7.38 -3.31
CA ASP A 163 13.68 8.80 -3.43
C ASP A 163 12.59 9.06 -4.49
N ARG A 164 12.24 8.02 -5.26
CA ARG A 164 11.10 8.00 -6.19
C ARG A 164 9.82 7.45 -5.57
N ALA A 165 9.87 7.01 -4.33
CA ALA A 165 8.74 6.45 -3.61
C ALA A 165 8.10 7.52 -2.69
N SER A 166 6.83 7.32 -2.32
CA SER A 166 6.21 8.15 -1.29
C SER A 166 6.92 8.02 0.06
N ASP A 167 6.69 8.97 0.98
CA ASP A 167 7.30 8.93 2.32
C ASP A 167 6.99 7.62 3.06
N ARG A 168 5.78 7.11 2.92
CA ARG A 168 5.36 5.84 3.50
C ARG A 168 6.10 4.65 2.90
N GLU A 169 6.21 4.62 1.59
CA GLU A 169 6.94 3.56 0.86
C GLU A 169 8.43 3.62 1.15
N ARG A 170 9.00 4.82 1.28
CA ARG A 170 10.41 5.03 1.64
C ARG A 170 10.71 4.46 3.03
N LEU A 171 9.82 4.63 4.00
CA LEU A 171 9.95 4.02 5.33
C LEU A 171 9.93 2.49 5.26
N TRP A 172 9.03 1.92 4.44
CA TRP A 172 8.98 0.48 4.19
C TRP A 172 10.29 -0.03 3.58
N ILE A 173 10.74 0.61 2.49
CA ILE A 173 11.99 0.24 1.79
C ILE A 173 13.19 0.32 2.72
N THR A 174 13.27 1.38 3.54
CA THR A 174 14.35 1.58 4.51
C THR A 174 14.38 0.44 5.54
N SER A 175 13.24 0.10 6.11
CA SER A 175 13.12 -1.00 7.07
C SER A 175 13.47 -2.35 6.44
N ALA A 176 13.01 -2.61 5.22
CA ALA A 176 13.32 -3.82 4.47
C ALA A 176 14.83 -3.93 4.16
N TYR A 177 15.48 -2.83 3.74
CA TYR A 177 16.91 -2.77 3.47
C TYR A 177 17.73 -3.05 4.73
N ASP A 178 17.40 -2.40 5.84
CA ASP A 178 18.10 -2.62 7.10
C ASP A 178 17.92 -4.05 7.63
N THR A 179 16.79 -4.71 7.32
CA THR A 179 16.54 -6.10 7.72
C THR A 179 17.22 -7.11 6.80
N GLN A 180 17.07 -6.97 5.48
CA GLN A 180 17.41 -8.00 4.49
C GLN A 180 18.81 -7.85 3.91
N VAL A 181 19.37 -6.63 3.92
CA VAL A 181 20.67 -6.34 3.31
C VAL A 181 21.74 -6.07 4.36
N THR A 182 21.50 -5.15 5.30
CA THR A 182 22.52 -4.79 6.29
C THR A 182 22.46 -5.68 7.54
N GLY A 183 21.35 -6.36 7.79
CA GLY A 183 21.10 -7.12 9.02
C GLY A 183 21.00 -6.24 10.27
N ASN A 184 20.89 -4.90 10.11
CA ASN A 184 20.83 -3.97 11.23
C ASN A 184 19.39 -3.85 11.77
N LEU A 185 19.00 -4.83 12.58
CA LEU A 185 17.64 -4.93 13.14
C LEU A 185 17.29 -3.75 14.05
N GLU A 186 18.28 -3.13 14.71
CA GLU A 186 18.05 -1.96 15.55
C GLU A 186 17.65 -0.74 14.71
N LYS A 187 18.29 -0.53 13.58
CA LYS A 187 17.91 0.52 12.61
C LYS A 187 16.55 0.26 12.01
N ALA A 188 16.30 -0.99 11.58
CA ALA A 188 15.01 -1.40 11.05
C ALA A 188 13.88 -1.17 12.09
N GLN A 189 14.13 -1.47 13.37
CA GLN A 189 13.19 -1.23 14.45
C GLN A 189 12.89 0.27 14.62
N ARG A 190 13.92 1.12 14.67
CA ARG A 190 13.74 2.59 14.80
C ARG A 190 12.92 3.14 13.64
N THR A 191 13.21 2.70 12.41
CA THR A 191 12.45 3.10 11.21
C THR A 191 10.98 2.66 11.31
N GLY A 192 10.71 1.43 11.72
CA GLY A 192 9.36 0.93 11.92
C GLY A 192 8.60 1.66 13.03
N GLU A 193 9.29 2.02 14.12
CA GLU A 193 8.71 2.81 15.22
C GLU A 193 8.39 4.24 14.78
N LEU A 194 9.29 4.89 14.04
CA LEU A 194 9.05 6.20 13.43
C LEU A 194 7.84 6.15 12.49
N TRP A 195 7.75 5.11 11.67
CA TRP A 195 6.62 4.93 10.77
C TRP A 195 5.29 4.79 11.54
N ALA A 196 5.25 3.95 12.58
CA ALA A 196 4.06 3.80 13.41
C ALA A 196 3.65 5.09 14.14
N GLN A 197 4.61 5.96 14.47
CA GLN A 197 4.35 7.28 15.08
C GLN A 197 3.84 8.27 14.03
N THR A 198 4.44 8.28 12.83
CA THR A 198 4.07 9.21 11.75
C THR A 198 2.71 8.89 11.15
N TYR A 199 2.38 7.59 11.05
CA TYR A 199 1.13 7.09 10.47
C TYR A 199 0.41 6.16 11.45
N PRO A 200 -0.21 6.68 12.52
CA PRO A 200 -0.74 5.88 13.64
C PRO A 200 -1.91 4.96 13.27
N ARG A 201 -2.56 5.20 12.13
CA ARG A 201 -3.65 4.36 11.60
C ARG A 201 -3.16 3.29 10.62
N ASP A 202 -1.88 3.30 10.24
CA ASP A 202 -1.30 2.31 9.35
C ASP A 202 -0.95 1.03 10.11
N SER A 203 -1.46 -0.11 9.68
CA SER A 203 -1.14 -1.41 10.28
C SER A 203 0.23 -1.95 9.84
N ALA A 204 0.72 -1.53 8.65
CA ALA A 204 1.93 -2.08 8.05
C ALA A 204 3.20 -1.99 8.93
N PRO A 205 3.50 -0.85 9.63
CA PRO A 205 4.66 -0.81 10.52
C PRO A 205 4.54 -1.79 11.69
N HIS A 206 3.33 -2.04 12.19
CA HIS A 206 3.12 -3.02 13.26
C HIS A 206 3.33 -4.45 12.78
N ASP A 207 2.92 -4.76 11.53
CA ASP A 207 3.15 -6.06 10.91
C ASP A 207 4.64 -6.32 10.68
N ILE A 208 5.39 -5.33 10.19
CA ILE A 208 6.85 -5.42 10.02
C ILE A 208 7.56 -5.58 11.36
N LEU A 209 7.24 -4.75 12.33
CA LEU A 209 7.84 -4.83 13.66
C LEU A 209 7.55 -6.16 14.33
N SER A 210 6.33 -6.67 14.28
CA SER A 210 5.94 -7.93 14.93
C SER A 210 6.37 -9.16 14.16
N GLY A 211 6.32 -9.13 12.82
CA GLY A 211 6.57 -10.26 11.95
C GLY A 211 8.02 -10.46 11.56
N MET A 212 8.76 -9.38 11.36
CA MET A 212 10.13 -9.43 10.81
C MET A 212 11.21 -9.05 11.83
N ILE A 213 10.97 -8.02 12.64
CA ILE A 213 12.01 -7.40 13.46
C ILE A 213 12.05 -8.01 14.86
N TYR A 214 10.93 -8.08 15.57
CA TYR A 214 10.90 -8.61 16.93
C TYR A 214 11.13 -10.12 17.10
N PRO A 215 10.77 -11.02 16.15
CA PRO A 215 11.16 -12.43 16.25
C PRO A 215 12.66 -12.64 16.24
N SER A 216 13.39 -11.76 15.55
CA SER A 216 14.85 -11.84 15.42
C SER A 216 15.58 -11.11 16.54
N SER A 217 14.91 -10.24 17.29
CA SER A 217 15.47 -9.60 18.47
C SER A 217 15.00 -10.35 19.73
N ALA A 218 15.90 -10.78 20.60
CA ALA A 218 15.63 -11.52 21.83
C ALA A 218 14.74 -10.80 22.87
N ASN A 219 13.97 -9.79 22.46
CA ASN A 219 13.17 -8.95 23.32
C ASN A 219 11.68 -9.35 23.34
N THR A 220 11.40 -10.53 23.90
CA THR A 220 10.08 -11.13 24.07
C THR A 220 9.06 -10.18 24.77
N LYS A 221 9.51 -9.29 25.64
CA LYS A 221 8.66 -8.33 26.36
C LYS A 221 8.07 -7.24 25.44
N ARG A 222 8.84 -6.73 24.47
CA ARG A 222 8.37 -5.75 23.49
C ARG A 222 7.41 -6.37 22.46
N ARG A 223 7.61 -7.65 22.13
CA ARG A 223 6.75 -8.42 21.23
C ARG A 223 5.33 -8.57 21.78
N SER A 224 5.19 -8.93 23.06
CA SER A 224 3.88 -9.11 23.70
C SER A 224 3.10 -7.78 23.83
N THR A 225 3.76 -6.68 24.12
CA THR A 225 3.11 -5.37 24.28
C THR A 225 2.62 -4.80 22.93
N LYS A 226 3.34 -5.04 21.83
CA LYS A 226 2.95 -4.53 20.51
C LYS A 226 1.98 -5.45 19.77
N ALA A 227 2.06 -6.77 19.97
CA ALA A 227 1.01 -7.69 19.52
C ALA A 227 -0.34 -7.36 20.20
N ARG A 228 -0.31 -6.92 21.46
CA ARG A 228 -1.49 -6.47 22.21
C ARG A 228 -2.06 -5.14 21.68
N LYS A 229 -1.21 -4.20 21.22
CA LYS A 229 -1.64 -2.97 20.53
C LYS A 229 -2.26 -3.27 19.15
N ARG A 230 -1.74 -4.28 18.45
CA ARG A 230 -2.33 -4.78 17.19
C ARG A 230 -3.75 -5.32 17.40
N SER A 231 -3.97 -6.13 18.43
CA SER A 231 -5.29 -6.69 18.73
C SER A 231 -6.31 -5.65 19.22
N SER A 232 -5.86 -4.52 19.76
CA SER A 232 -6.74 -3.42 20.18
C SER A 232 -7.06 -2.41 19.07
N SER A 233 -6.21 -2.30 18.05
CA SER A 233 -6.46 -1.47 16.86
C SER A 233 -7.16 -2.25 15.73
N ILE A 234 -7.04 -3.57 15.73
CA ILE A 234 -7.76 -4.49 14.86
C ILE A 234 -8.84 -5.16 15.72
N ARG A 235 -10.03 -4.59 15.77
CA ARG A 235 -11.20 -5.40 16.07
C ARG A 235 -11.41 -6.31 14.86
N LEU A 236 -10.82 -7.51 14.97
CA LEU A 236 -10.97 -8.55 13.97
C LEU A 236 -12.44 -8.88 13.80
N SER A 237 -12.92 -8.72 12.59
CA SER A 237 -13.98 -9.56 12.06
C SER A 237 -13.46 -11.00 11.92
N PRO A 238 -14.23 -12.05 12.25
CA PRO A 238 -13.75 -13.43 12.24
C PRO A 238 -13.63 -14.09 10.86
N SER A 239 -13.49 -13.32 9.80
CA SER A 239 -13.28 -13.86 8.45
C SER A 239 -12.03 -13.22 7.87
N GLY A 240 -11.00 -14.05 7.67
CA GLY A 240 -9.68 -13.71 7.17
C GLY A 240 -9.68 -12.99 5.82
N THR A 241 -9.93 -11.69 5.86
CA THR A 241 -9.77 -10.83 4.70
C THR A 241 -8.55 -9.97 4.95
N THR A 242 -7.46 -10.37 4.32
CA THR A 242 -6.22 -9.61 4.25
C THR A 242 -6.51 -8.26 3.60
N PHE A 243 -6.31 -7.18 4.35
CA PHE A 243 -6.42 -5.83 3.82
C PHE A 243 -5.38 -5.63 2.72
N LEU A 244 -5.84 -5.36 1.52
CA LEU A 244 -5.03 -4.70 0.50
C LEU A 244 -4.59 -3.34 1.06
N PRO A 245 -3.30 -2.99 1.03
CA PRO A 245 -2.89 -1.65 1.35
C PRO A 245 -3.59 -0.70 0.39
N SER A 246 -4.30 0.27 0.93
CA SER A 246 -4.91 1.36 0.15
C SER A 246 -3.81 2.02 -0.66
N VAL A 247 -3.80 1.78 -1.96
CA VAL A 247 -3.07 2.58 -2.94
C VAL A 247 -3.95 3.81 -3.20
N ILE A 248 -3.95 4.73 -2.26
CA ILE A 248 -4.23 6.16 -2.46
C ILE A 248 -3.41 6.93 -1.42
#